data_48b4adbb3f5985895c9cd7d488accb8f
#
_entry.id   48b4adbb3f5985895c9cd7d488accb8f
#
_cell.length_a   1.000
_cell.length_b   1.000
_cell.length_c   1.000
_cell.angle_alpha   90.00
_cell.angle_beta   90.00
_cell.angle_gamma   90.00
#
_symmetry.space_group_name_H-M   'P 1'
#
loop_
_entity.id
_entity.type
_entity.pdbx_description
1 polymer ?
#
loop_
_entity_poly.entity_id
_entity_poly.type
_entity_poly.pdbx_seq_one_letter_code
_entity_poly.pdbx_strand_id
1 'polypeptide(L)' 'MKNYNTSTRLKEIMSERNLRQVDLLELVKPFCQKYNIKINKSDISQYISGKVKPGQEKLSMLGMALDVNETWLMG' A
#
# COMPACT_ATOMS: atom_id res chain seq x y z
N MET A 1 11.96 -20.47 -4.50
CA MET A 1 12.01 -19.53 -3.35
C MET A 1 11.11 -18.34 -3.62
N LYS A 2 10.16 -18.09 -2.72
CA LYS A 2 9.25 -16.95 -2.87
C LYS A 2 9.94 -15.68 -2.39
N ASN A 3 9.98 -14.67 -3.26
CA ASN A 3 10.45 -13.35 -2.89
C ASN A 3 9.24 -12.50 -2.50
N TYR A 4 9.13 -12.21 -1.21
CA TYR A 4 8.10 -11.29 -0.74
C TYR A 4 8.66 -9.87 -0.82
N ASN A 5 7.88 -8.99 -1.39
CA ASN A 5 8.16 -7.55 -1.43
C ASN A 5 6.84 -6.80 -1.25
N THR A 6 6.90 -5.48 -1.25
CA THR A 6 5.70 -4.66 -1.06
C THR A 6 4.62 -4.98 -2.10
N SER A 7 5.01 -5.16 -3.35
CA SER A 7 4.07 -5.48 -4.43
C SER A 7 3.33 -6.80 -4.16
N THR A 8 4.05 -7.86 -3.84
CA THR A 8 3.46 -9.16 -3.56
C THR A 8 2.59 -9.13 -2.30
N ARG A 9 3.03 -8.44 -1.27
CA ARG A 9 2.26 -8.28 -0.02
C ARG A 9 0.95 -7.50 -0.26
N LEU A 10 1.02 -6.43 -1.05
CA LEU A 10 -0.18 -5.66 -1.40
C LEU A 10 -1.17 -6.51 -2.19
N LYS A 11 -0.70 -7.26 -3.18
CA LYS A 11 -1.55 -8.15 -3.97
C LYS A 11 -2.21 -9.21 -3.08
N GLU A 12 -1.45 -9.80 -2.18
CA GLU A 12 -1.92 -10.82 -1.27
C GLU A 12 -3.06 -10.30 -0.39
N ILE A 13 -2.83 -9.17 0.30
CA ILE A 13 -3.83 -8.63 1.23
C ILE A 13 -5.06 -8.08 0.51
N MET A 14 -4.87 -7.48 -0.67
CA MET A 14 -5.99 -7.00 -1.48
C MET A 14 -6.85 -8.15 -1.97
N SER A 15 -6.23 -9.25 -2.38
CA SER A 15 -6.95 -10.45 -2.79
C SER A 15 -7.75 -11.04 -1.63
N GLU A 16 -7.14 -11.17 -0.46
CA GLU A 16 -7.80 -11.70 0.73
C GLU A 16 -9.01 -10.88 1.16
N ARG A 17 -8.95 -9.56 0.99
CA ARG A 17 -10.00 -8.63 1.43
C ARG A 17 -10.90 -8.17 0.30
N ASN A 18 -10.71 -8.68 -0.92
CA ASN A 18 -11.44 -8.25 -2.11
C ASN A 18 -11.36 -6.73 -2.34
N LEU A 19 -10.16 -6.18 -2.19
CA LEU A 19 -9.93 -4.74 -2.38
C LEU A 19 -9.49 -4.46 -3.81
N ARG A 20 -10.12 -3.47 -4.42
CA ARG A 20 -9.67 -2.90 -5.71
C ARG A 20 -8.69 -1.76 -5.42
N GLN A 21 -7.99 -1.30 -6.45
CA GLN A 21 -7.08 -0.16 -6.32
C GLN A 21 -7.79 1.08 -5.80
N VAL A 22 -9.01 1.33 -6.26
CA VAL A 22 -9.80 2.47 -5.81
C VAL A 22 -10.15 2.35 -4.32
N ASP A 23 -10.40 1.14 -3.85
CA ASP A 23 -10.72 0.90 -2.44
C ASP A 23 -9.49 1.19 -1.56
N LEU A 24 -8.31 0.76 -1.99
CA LEU A 24 -7.07 1.05 -1.27
C LEU A 24 -6.80 2.56 -1.22
N LEU A 25 -7.02 3.25 -2.33
CA LEU A 25 -6.86 4.70 -2.38
C LEU A 25 -7.78 5.39 -1.37
N GLU A 26 -9.04 4.96 -1.29
CA GLU A 26 -10.00 5.51 -0.34
C GLU A 26 -9.58 5.23 1.11
N LEU A 27 -9.08 4.04 1.39
CA LEU A 27 -8.62 3.67 2.73
C LEU A 27 -7.42 4.51 3.19
N VAL A 28 -6.54 4.85 2.27
CA VAL A 28 -5.31 5.58 2.61
C VAL A 28 -5.55 7.09 2.75
N LYS A 29 -6.60 7.63 2.13
CA LYS A 29 -6.89 9.06 2.12
C LYS A 29 -6.91 9.72 3.51
N PRO A 30 -7.63 9.19 4.51
CA PRO A 30 -7.67 9.84 5.83
C PRO A 30 -6.29 9.99 6.46
N PHE A 31 -5.45 8.99 6.29
CA PHE A 31 -4.10 9.00 6.83
C PHE A 31 -3.20 9.98 6.06
N CYS A 32 -3.35 10.01 4.75
CA CYS A 32 -2.64 10.97 3.90
C CYS A 32 -2.98 12.41 4.29
N GLN A 33 -4.25 12.69 4.55
CA GLN A 33 -4.69 14.02 5.00
C GLN A 33 -4.13 14.36 6.36
N LYS A 34 -4.18 13.42 7.29
CA LYS A 34 -3.70 13.61 8.67
C LYS A 34 -2.21 13.95 8.71
N TYR A 35 -1.41 13.28 7.90
CA TYR A 35 0.05 13.44 7.91
C TYR A 35 0.59 14.31 6.77
N ASN A 36 -0.31 14.90 5.99
CA ASN A 36 0.05 15.78 4.86
C ASN A 36 0.96 15.08 3.84
N ILE A 37 0.61 13.84 3.52
CA ILE A 37 1.32 13.02 2.53
C ILE A 37 0.39 12.78 1.37
N LYS A 38 0.89 12.81 0.15
CA LYS A 38 0.08 12.62 -1.06
C LYS A 38 0.35 11.27 -1.68
N ILE A 39 -0.72 10.48 -1.86
CA ILE A 39 -0.69 9.24 -2.62
C ILE A 39 -1.84 9.32 -3.60
N ASN A 40 -1.55 9.21 -4.89
CA ASN A 40 -2.58 9.26 -5.93
C ASN A 40 -2.81 7.86 -6.52
N LYS A 41 -3.78 7.78 -7.43
CA LYS A 41 -4.16 6.53 -8.09
C LYS A 41 -2.98 5.90 -8.84
N SER A 42 -2.18 6.72 -9.50
CA SER A 42 -1.01 6.29 -10.25
C SER A 42 0.02 5.65 -9.32
N ASP A 43 0.25 6.25 -8.14
CA ASP A 43 1.16 5.71 -7.14
C ASP A 43 0.72 4.31 -6.69
N ILE A 44 -0.56 4.16 -6.38
CA ILE A 44 -1.13 2.87 -5.96
C ILE A 44 -0.88 1.80 -7.04
N SER A 45 -1.18 2.14 -8.29
CA SER A 45 -0.96 1.23 -9.42
C SER A 45 0.50 0.80 -9.55
N GLN A 46 1.42 1.73 -9.40
CA GLN A 46 2.86 1.47 -9.50
C GLN A 46 3.38 0.61 -8.34
N TYR A 47 2.87 0.83 -7.14
CA TYR A 47 3.24 0.01 -5.98
C TYR A 47 2.75 -1.42 -6.14
N ILE A 48 1.53 -1.61 -6.62
CA ILE A 48 0.94 -2.94 -6.85
C ILE A 48 1.68 -3.68 -7.96
N SER A 49 2.03 -2.99 -9.04
CA SER A 49 2.74 -3.60 -10.17
C SER A 49 4.22 -3.89 -9.86
N GLY A 50 4.76 -3.28 -8.81
CA GLY A 50 6.16 -3.41 -8.46
C GLY A 50 7.10 -2.49 -9.22
N LYS A 51 6.58 -1.59 -10.04
CA LYS A 51 7.39 -0.61 -10.78
C LYS A 51 8.12 0.34 -9.86
N VAL A 52 7.48 0.74 -8.77
CA VAL A 52 8.01 1.68 -7.80
C VAL A 52 7.79 1.12 -6.41
N LYS A 53 8.78 1.25 -5.55
CA LYS A 53 8.65 0.94 -4.13
C LYS A 53 8.22 2.20 -3.38
N PRO A 54 7.19 2.12 -2.52
CA PRO A 54 6.82 3.28 -1.72
C PRO A 54 7.95 3.65 -0.77
N GLY A 55 8.18 4.95 -0.60
CA GLY A 55 9.10 5.44 0.42
C GLY A 55 8.55 5.17 1.81
N GLN A 56 9.37 5.38 2.83
CA GLN A 56 9.02 5.07 4.22
C GLN A 56 7.70 5.72 4.66
N GLU A 57 7.49 6.98 4.34
CA GLU A 57 6.28 7.71 4.72
C GLU A 57 5.03 7.13 4.08
N LYS A 58 5.10 6.85 2.79
CA LYS A 58 3.97 6.28 2.03
C LYS A 58 3.70 4.84 2.45
N LEU A 59 4.74 4.10 2.75
CA LEU A 59 4.62 2.74 3.27
C LEU A 59 3.89 2.75 4.61
N SER A 60 4.19 3.71 5.48
CA SER A 60 3.49 3.89 6.76
C SER A 60 2.01 4.17 6.55
N MET A 61 1.66 5.00 5.55
CA MET A 61 0.26 5.31 5.23
C MET A 61 -0.47 4.03 4.78
N LEU A 62 0.16 3.23 3.94
CA LEU A 62 -0.41 1.98 3.47
C LEU A 62 -0.59 0.98 4.62
N GLY A 63 0.39 0.89 5.51
CA GLY A 63 0.31 0.02 6.68
C GLY A 63 -0.85 0.40 7.60
N MET A 64 -1.02 1.68 7.88
CA MET A 64 -2.14 2.18 8.68
C MET A 64 -3.48 1.92 8.00
N ALA A 65 -3.57 2.17 6.70
CA ALA A 65 -4.79 1.98 5.93
C ALA A 65 -5.24 0.52 5.92
N LEU A 66 -4.30 -0.39 5.84
CA LEU A 66 -4.57 -1.83 5.79
C LEU A 66 -4.53 -2.50 7.16
N ASP A 67 -4.19 -1.74 8.19
CA ASP A 67 -4.04 -2.23 9.56
C ASP A 67 -3.06 -3.41 9.64
N VAL A 68 -1.91 -3.24 9.01
CA VAL A 68 -0.83 -4.23 9.04
C VAL A 68 0.47 -3.54 9.43
N ASN A 69 1.41 -4.34 9.92
CA ASN A 69 2.73 -3.85 10.28
C ASN A 69 3.49 -3.43 9.01
N GLU A 70 4.09 -2.23 9.01
CA GLU A 70 4.88 -1.76 7.87
C GLU A 70 6.06 -2.69 7.56
N THR A 71 6.65 -3.30 8.57
CA THR A 71 7.74 -4.27 8.37
C THR A 71 7.25 -5.48 7.58
N TRP A 72 6.05 -5.98 7.88
CA TRP A 72 5.43 -7.05 7.11
C TRP A 72 5.20 -6.61 5.66
N LEU A 73 4.72 -5.38 5.47
CA LEU A 73 4.41 -4.84 4.15
C LEU A 73 5.67 -4.62 3.31
N MET A 74 6.80 -4.42 3.94
CA MET A 74 8.08 -4.30 3.24
C MET A 74 8.53 -5.61 2.59
N GLY A 75 8.08 -6.71 3.14
CA GLY A 75 8.42 -8.05 2.63
C GLY A 75 9.53 -8.76 3.38
#